data_5075f0f34a350cd1cc6e4b1a902c1813
#
_entry.id   5075f0f34a350cd1cc6e4b1a902c1813
#
_cell.length_a   1.000
_cell.length_b   1.000
_cell.length_c   1.000
_cell.angle_alpha   90.00
_cell.angle_beta   90.00
_cell.angle_gamma   90.00
#
_symmetry.space_group_name_H-M   'P 1'
#
loop_
_entity.id
_entity.type
_entity.pdbx_description
1 polymer ?
#
loop_
_entity_poly.entity_id
_entity_poly.type
_entity_poly.pdbx_seq_one_letter_code
_entity_poly.pdbx_strand_id
1 'polypeptide(L)' 'MEFAMTRKVDELGRIVLPMDYRRHYGIKPTDAIDIIPTENGILLKKRESEECNKENKVGN' A
#
# COMPACT_ATOMS: atom_id res chain seq x y z
N MET A 1 3.40 12.63 8.00
CA MET A 1 4.39 11.70 8.60
C MET A 1 5.58 11.60 7.69
N GLU A 2 6.76 11.87 8.21
CA GLU A 2 7.90 12.04 7.33
C GLU A 2 9.10 11.20 7.68
N PHE A 3 9.01 10.34 8.64
CA PHE A 3 10.16 9.53 8.97
C PHE A 3 10.03 8.15 8.34
N ALA A 4 11.16 7.53 8.14
CA ALA A 4 11.21 6.20 7.57
C ALA A 4 11.32 5.18 8.68
N MET A 5 10.81 4.01 8.43
CA MET A 5 10.92 2.90 9.36
C MET A 5 11.50 1.71 8.63
N THR A 6 12.30 0.95 9.35
CA THR A 6 12.93 -0.23 8.77
C THR A 6 12.22 -1.47 9.25
N ARG A 7 11.89 -2.34 8.32
CA ARG A 7 11.31 -3.64 8.62
C ARG A 7 12.01 -4.69 7.80
N LYS A 8 12.13 -5.87 8.34
CA LYS A 8 12.78 -6.96 7.63
C LYS A 8 11.77 -7.78 6.87
N VAL A 9 12.19 -8.27 5.72
CA VAL A 9 11.37 -9.19 4.94
C VAL A 9 11.53 -10.57 5.58
N ASP A 10 10.42 -11.28 5.78
CA ASP A 10 10.49 -12.59 6.41
C ASP A 10 10.83 -13.66 5.38
N GLU A 11 10.83 -14.91 5.82
CA GLU A 11 11.25 -16.00 4.95
C GLU A 11 10.33 -16.23 3.78
N LEU A 12 9.11 -15.77 3.90
CA LEU A 12 8.13 -15.94 2.84
C LEU A 12 8.02 -14.72 1.94
N GLY A 13 8.92 -13.76 2.13
CA GLY A 13 8.92 -12.57 1.30
C GLY A 13 7.93 -11.52 1.74
N ARG A 14 7.51 -11.55 3.00
CA ARG A 14 6.50 -10.62 3.47
C ARG A 14 7.10 -9.59 4.40
N ILE A 15 6.47 -8.45 4.45
CA ILE A 15 6.91 -7.38 5.33
C ILE A 15 5.67 -6.82 6.02
N VAL A 16 5.82 -6.45 7.28
CA VAL A 16 4.71 -5.90 8.04
C VAL A 16 4.76 -4.39 7.94
N LEU A 17 3.65 -3.79 7.55
CA LEU A 17 3.56 -2.34 7.52
C LEU A 17 3.41 -1.83 8.94
N PRO A 18 4.22 -0.84 9.33
CA PRO A 18 4.14 -0.30 10.68
C PRO A 18 2.75 0.25 10.97
N MET A 19 2.32 0.10 12.21
CA MET A 19 1.01 0.55 12.62
C MET A 19 0.83 2.05 12.39
N ASP A 20 1.87 2.84 12.61
CA ASP A 20 1.78 4.28 12.43
C ASP A 20 1.43 4.61 10.99
N TYR A 21 2.04 3.90 10.04
CA TYR A 21 1.74 4.15 8.63
C TYR A 21 0.33 3.70 8.30
N ARG A 22 -0.09 2.56 8.84
CA ARG A 22 -1.42 2.07 8.55
C ARG A 22 -2.49 3.04 9.05
N ARG A 23 -2.26 3.63 10.22
CA ARG A 23 -3.20 4.61 10.73
C ARG A 23 -3.20 5.88 9.91
N HIS A 24 -2.02 6.33 9.56
CA HIS A 24 -1.89 7.60 8.84
C HIS A 24 -2.58 7.54 7.48
N TYR A 25 -2.46 6.42 6.80
CA TYR A 25 -3.00 6.28 5.46
C TYR A 25 -4.33 5.52 5.42
N GLY A 26 -4.86 5.17 6.58
CA GLY A 26 -6.15 4.51 6.63
C GLY A 26 -6.15 3.11 6.06
N ILE A 27 -5.05 2.39 6.22
CA ILE A 27 -4.92 1.04 5.69
C ILE A 27 -5.46 0.06 6.72
N LYS A 28 -6.42 -0.74 6.31
CA LYS A 28 -7.07 -1.70 7.18
C LYS A 28 -6.78 -3.11 6.71
N PRO A 29 -6.99 -4.09 7.58
CA PRO A 29 -6.80 -5.49 7.17
C PRO A 29 -7.58 -5.78 5.90
N THR A 30 -6.98 -6.50 5.00
CA THR A 30 -7.53 -6.91 3.72
C THR A 30 -7.65 -5.79 2.69
N ASP A 31 -7.24 -4.59 3.01
CA ASP A 31 -7.21 -3.53 2.01
C ASP A 31 -6.18 -3.89 0.94
N ALA A 32 -6.47 -3.53 -0.28
CA ALA A 32 -5.55 -3.76 -1.39
C ALA A 32 -4.52 -2.66 -1.44
N ILE A 33 -3.29 -3.03 -1.71
CA ILE A 33 -2.17 -2.09 -1.80
C ILE A 33 -1.58 -2.21 -3.20
N ASP A 34 -1.44 -1.08 -3.86
CA ASP A 34 -0.76 -1.06 -5.14
C ASP A 34 0.74 -0.96 -4.91
N ILE A 35 1.47 -1.81 -5.58
CA ILE A 35 2.92 -1.85 -5.47
C ILE A 35 3.48 -1.36 -6.79
N ILE A 36 4.15 -0.23 -6.77
CA ILE A 36 4.58 0.43 -7.98
C ILE A 36 6.10 0.58 -7.99
N PRO A 37 6.79 0.01 -8.97
CA PRO A 37 8.24 0.16 -9.03
C PRO A 37 8.61 1.58 -9.42
N THR A 38 9.64 2.10 -8.79
CA THR A 38 10.15 3.42 -9.12
C THR A 38 11.67 3.32 -9.22
N GLU A 39 12.30 4.39 -9.65
CA GLU A 39 13.75 4.42 -9.73
C GLU A 39 14.42 4.21 -8.39
N ASN A 40 13.79 4.66 -7.35
CA ASN A 40 14.40 4.66 -6.02
C ASN A 40 13.90 3.54 -5.14
N GLY A 41 13.08 2.67 -5.67
CA GLY A 41 12.55 1.58 -4.87
C GLY A 41 11.11 1.32 -5.24
N ILE A 42 10.37 0.82 -4.29
CA ILE A 42 8.99 0.45 -4.53
C ILE A 42 8.08 1.39 -3.77
N LEU A 43 7.10 1.93 -4.47
CA LEU A 43 6.08 2.76 -3.84
C LEU A 43 4.89 1.89 -3.50
N LEU A 44 4.45 1.95 -2.26
CA LEU A 44 3.26 1.24 -1.82
C LEU A 44 2.18 2.27 -1.54
N LYS A 45 1.02 2.11 -2.14
CA LYS A 45 -0.06 3.04 -1.86
C LYS A 45 -1.35 2.27 -1.72
N LYS A 46 -2.21 2.77 -0.85
CA LYS A 46 -3.51 2.15 -0.67
C LYS A 46 -4.31 2.33 -1.95
N ARG A 47 -4.91 1.25 -2.43
CA ARG A 47 -5.75 1.32 -3.62
C ARG A 47 -7.00 2.09 -3.28
N GLU A 48 -7.35 3.03 -4.14
CA GLU A 48 -8.57 3.77 -3.92
C GLU A 48 -9.75 2.83 -4.05
N SER A 49 -10.81 3.18 -3.38
CA SER A 49 -11.98 2.35 -3.42
C SER A 49 -12.45 2.17 -4.84
N GLU A 50 -12.83 0.97 -5.16
CA GLU A 50 -13.23 0.65 -6.51
C GLU A 50 -14.59 1.18 -6.83
N GLU A 51 -15.30 1.62 -5.89
CA GLU A 51 -16.56 2.20 -6.25
C GLU A 51 -16.35 3.46 -7.06
N CYS A 52 -15.20 3.90 -7.10
CA CYS A 52 -14.94 4.96 -8.06
C CYS A 52 -14.91 4.39 -9.44
N ASN A 53 -14.64 3.70 -9.18
CA ASN A 53 -14.35 3.27 -10.09
C ASN A 53 -14.86 2.80 -10.81
N LYS A 54 -15.32 2.51 -10.71
CA LYS A 54 -15.79 2.04 -11.38
C LYS A 54 -15.79 2.33 -12.36
N GLU A 55 -15.64 2.77 -12.46
CA GLU A 55 -15.59 2.91 -13.31
C GLU A 55 -14.95 2.85 -14.01
N ASN A 56 -14.86 2.87 -13.76
CA ASN A 56 -14.32 2.62 -14.41
C ASN A 56 -14.13 2.33 -15.08
N LYS A 57 -14.12 2.24 -14.90
CA LYS A 57 -14.00 1.76 -15.49
C LYS A 57 -13.85 1.46 -16.16
N VAL A 58 -14.06 1.51 -15.97
CA VAL A 58 -13.96 1.08 -16.70
C VAL A 58 -13.72 0.75 -17.19
N GLY A 59 -13.82 0.60 -17.01
CA GLY A 59 -13.60 0.06 -17.54
C GLY A 59 -13.33 -0.26 -17.82
N ASN A 60 -13.37 -0.30 -17.72
CA ASN A 60 -13.12 -0.72 -18.00
C ASN A 60 -12.94 -0.91 -18.21
#